data_5c76ba57198aa28ad8d9bada9548f7a3
#
_entry.id   5c76ba57198aa28ad8d9bada9548f7a3
#
_cell.length_a   1.000
_cell.length_b   1.000
_cell.length_c   1.000
_cell.angle_alpha   90.00
_cell.angle_beta   90.00
_cell.angle_gamma   90.00
#
_symmetry.space_group_name_H-M   'P 1'
#
loop_
_entity.id
_entity.type
_entity.pdbx_description
1 polymer ?
#
loop_
_entity_poly.entity_id
_entity_poly.type
_entity_poly.pdbx_seq_one_letter_code
_entity_poly.pdbx_strand_id
1 'polypeptide(L)'
;MENKAKWNITDAEKKTFIDALSNELPALRAKAGVPQDELAKLIGISRQTYGAIERKAREMSWSTYLSLILFFDYNKSTHSMLRNL
;
A
#
# COMPACT_ATOMS: atom_id res chain seq x y z
N MET A 1 -23.16 20.25 7.98
CA MET A 1 -22.43 19.74 6.88
C MET A 1 -20.97 20.04 6.99
N GLU A 2 -20.20 19.05 6.75
CA GLU A 2 -18.84 19.19 6.93
C GLU A 2 -18.16 19.92 5.81
N ASN A 3 -17.26 20.78 6.15
CA ASN A 3 -16.56 21.56 5.17
C ASN A 3 -15.19 20.95 4.95
N LYS A 4 -15.03 20.25 3.87
CA LYS A 4 -13.81 19.57 3.60
C LYS A 4 -12.89 20.46 2.79
N ALA A 5 -11.67 20.68 3.27
CA ALA A 5 -10.68 21.40 2.50
C ALA A 5 -10.29 20.58 1.28
N LYS A 6 -9.79 21.25 0.24
CA LYS A 6 -9.47 20.57 -1.01
C LYS A 6 -8.44 19.46 -0.86
N TRP A 7 -7.54 19.58 0.10
CA TRP A 7 -6.49 18.60 0.30
C TRP A 7 -6.88 17.50 1.30
N ASN A 8 -8.06 17.61 1.92
CA ASN A 8 -8.48 16.61 2.88
C ASN A 8 -8.89 15.33 2.16
N ILE A 9 -8.46 14.21 2.72
CA ILE A 9 -8.86 12.89 2.26
C ILE A 9 -9.72 12.30 3.36
N THR A 10 -10.95 11.92 3.04
CA THR A 10 -11.86 11.35 4.03
C THR A 10 -11.44 9.93 4.38
N ASP A 11 -11.93 9.44 5.54
CA ASP A 11 -11.67 8.06 5.93
C ASP A 11 -12.20 7.07 4.90
N ALA A 12 -13.35 7.38 4.30
CA ALA A 12 -13.92 6.52 3.26
C ALA A 12 -13.02 6.47 2.02
N GLU A 13 -12.45 7.63 1.65
CA GLU A 13 -11.51 7.67 0.52
C GLU A 13 -10.24 6.90 0.82
N LYS A 14 -9.71 7.05 2.05
CA LYS A 14 -8.52 6.30 2.45
C LYS A 14 -8.76 4.80 2.37
N LYS A 15 -9.93 4.36 2.84
CA LYS A 15 -10.25 2.94 2.79
C LYS A 15 -10.31 2.43 1.36
N THR A 16 -10.88 3.21 0.45
CA THR A 16 -10.93 2.83 -0.96
C THR A 16 -9.53 2.66 -1.53
N PHE A 17 -8.62 3.60 -1.23
CA PHE A 17 -7.25 3.52 -1.70
C PHE A 17 -6.53 2.31 -1.10
N ILE A 18 -6.71 2.09 0.20
CA ILE A 18 -6.07 0.98 0.90
C ILE A 18 -6.54 -0.35 0.32
N ASP A 19 -7.85 -0.50 0.08
CA ASP A 19 -8.39 -1.74 -0.46
C ASP A 19 -7.86 -2.00 -1.87
N ALA A 20 -7.77 -0.98 -2.70
CA ALA A 20 -7.25 -1.13 -4.05
C ALA A 20 -5.81 -1.61 -4.03
N LEU A 21 -4.97 -1.00 -3.19
CA LEU A 21 -3.58 -1.41 -3.10
C LEU A 21 -3.46 -2.82 -2.53
N SER A 22 -4.24 -3.12 -1.49
CA SER A 22 -4.19 -4.43 -0.84
C SER A 22 -4.47 -5.55 -1.84
N ASN A 23 -5.39 -5.34 -2.76
CA ASN A 23 -5.72 -6.33 -3.77
C ASN A 23 -4.55 -6.59 -4.72
N GLU A 24 -3.70 -5.62 -4.94
CA GLU A 24 -2.60 -5.71 -5.90
C GLU A 24 -1.25 -6.03 -5.27
N LEU A 25 -1.16 -6.11 -3.95
CA LEU A 25 0.13 -6.27 -3.29
C LEU A 25 0.92 -7.48 -3.76
N PRO A 26 0.33 -8.69 -3.83
CA PRO A 26 1.13 -9.84 -4.27
C PRO A 26 1.70 -9.66 -5.68
N ALA A 27 0.92 -9.09 -6.58
CA ALA A 27 1.36 -8.87 -7.96
C ALA A 27 2.43 -7.80 -8.03
N LEU A 28 2.26 -6.70 -7.28
CA LEU A 28 3.24 -5.62 -7.24
C LEU A 28 4.56 -6.13 -6.66
N ARG A 29 4.49 -6.87 -5.55
CA ARG A 29 5.68 -7.38 -4.91
C ARG A 29 6.42 -8.36 -5.83
N ALA A 30 5.68 -9.25 -6.48
CA ALA A 30 6.28 -10.19 -7.42
C ALA A 30 6.96 -9.46 -8.56
N LYS A 31 6.33 -8.42 -9.10
CA LYS A 31 6.90 -7.66 -10.21
C LYS A 31 8.15 -6.91 -9.77
N ALA A 32 8.16 -6.39 -8.55
CA ALA A 32 9.33 -5.70 -8.02
C ALA A 32 10.45 -6.67 -7.64
N GLY A 33 10.12 -7.95 -7.49
CA GLY A 33 11.12 -8.96 -7.13
C GLY A 33 11.59 -8.85 -5.69
N VAL A 34 10.74 -8.33 -4.77
CA VAL A 34 11.15 -8.11 -3.39
C VAL A 34 10.42 -9.11 -2.48
N PRO A 35 11.18 -9.85 -1.62
CA PRO A 35 10.54 -10.75 -0.66
C PRO A 35 9.78 -9.98 0.41
N GLN A 36 8.81 -10.66 1.06
CA GLN A 36 7.98 -10.03 2.09
C GLN A 36 8.79 -9.44 3.24
N ASP A 37 9.80 -10.18 3.72
CA ASP A 37 10.59 -9.71 4.85
C ASP A 37 11.41 -8.46 4.50
N GLU A 38 11.92 -8.40 3.29
CA GLU A 38 12.68 -7.24 2.85
C GLU A 38 11.79 -6.02 2.69
N LEU A 39 10.62 -6.21 2.09
CA LEU A 39 9.69 -5.11 1.91
C LEU A 39 9.19 -4.58 3.25
N ALA A 40 8.85 -5.50 4.16
CA ALA A 40 8.42 -5.11 5.50
C ALA A 40 9.49 -4.26 6.20
N LYS A 41 10.74 -4.68 6.09
CA LYS A 41 11.84 -3.96 6.70
C LYS A 41 12.00 -2.56 6.08
N LEU A 42 11.87 -2.46 4.77
CA LEU A 42 12.00 -1.18 4.07
C LEU A 42 10.93 -0.18 4.51
N ILE A 43 9.72 -0.64 4.72
CA ILE A 43 8.61 0.27 5.08
C ILE A 43 8.39 0.36 6.59
N GLY A 44 9.21 -0.34 7.39
CA GLY A 44 9.22 -0.14 8.84
C GLY A 44 8.15 -0.89 9.61
N ILE A 45 7.71 -2.05 9.13
CA ILE A 45 6.75 -2.88 9.86
C ILE A 45 7.33 -4.30 10.00
N SER A 46 6.73 -5.09 10.89
CA SER A 46 7.20 -6.46 11.08
C SER A 46 6.77 -7.34 9.90
N ARG A 47 7.50 -8.44 9.68
CA ARG A 47 7.15 -9.38 8.64
C ARG A 47 5.78 -9.99 8.90
N GLN A 48 5.45 -10.28 10.17
CA GLN A 48 4.15 -10.83 10.51
C GLN A 48 3.03 -9.85 10.15
N THR A 49 3.22 -8.57 10.44
CA THR A 49 2.23 -7.54 10.10
C THR A 49 2.07 -7.47 8.57
N TYR A 50 3.17 -7.44 7.85
CA TYR A 50 3.09 -7.38 6.40
C TYR A 50 2.37 -8.62 5.84
N GLY A 51 2.73 -9.80 6.32
CA GLY A 51 2.08 -11.04 5.88
C GLY A 51 0.58 -11.04 6.12
N ALA A 52 0.17 -10.55 7.29
CA ALA A 52 -1.26 -10.45 7.62
C ALA A 52 -1.98 -9.50 6.67
N ILE A 53 -1.33 -8.40 6.30
CA ILE A 53 -1.90 -7.44 5.35
C ILE A 53 -2.09 -8.10 3.98
N GLU A 54 -1.08 -8.80 3.51
CA GLU A 54 -1.15 -9.43 2.19
C GLU A 54 -2.18 -10.56 2.15
N ARG A 55 -2.38 -11.27 3.27
CA ARG A 55 -3.42 -12.29 3.38
C ARG A 55 -4.81 -11.69 3.62
N LYS A 56 -4.90 -10.39 3.79
CA LYS A 56 -6.15 -9.67 4.10
C LYS A 56 -6.73 -10.06 5.46
N ALA A 57 -5.88 -10.54 6.36
CA ALA A 57 -6.26 -10.80 7.73
C ALA A 57 -6.20 -9.53 8.56
N ARG A 58 -5.59 -8.47 8.04
CA ARG A 58 -5.44 -7.20 8.71
C ARG A 58 -5.39 -6.09 7.67
N GLU A 59 -6.05 -4.98 7.96
CA GLU A 59 -6.00 -3.80 7.10
C GLU A 59 -4.74 -3.00 7.41
N MET A 60 -4.07 -2.48 6.37
CA MET A 60 -2.90 -1.65 6.59
C MET A 60 -3.31 -0.27 7.09
N SER A 61 -2.42 0.37 7.84
CA SER A 61 -2.61 1.76 8.25
C SER A 61 -2.40 2.69 7.06
N TRP A 62 -2.87 3.93 7.21
CA TRP A 62 -2.67 4.93 6.17
C TRP A 62 -1.19 5.20 5.94
N SER A 63 -0.39 5.24 7.02
CA SER A 63 1.04 5.49 6.85
C SER A 63 1.74 4.32 6.13
N THR A 64 1.31 3.10 6.38
CA THR A 64 1.84 1.93 5.65
C THR A 64 1.47 2.03 4.17
N TYR A 65 0.22 2.43 3.88
CA TYR A 65 -0.22 2.64 2.51
C TYR A 65 0.69 3.64 1.79
N LEU A 66 0.94 4.78 2.43
CA LEU A 66 1.77 5.82 1.82
C LEU A 66 3.20 5.33 1.56
N SER A 67 3.74 4.56 2.51
CA SER A 67 5.09 4.00 2.34
C SER A 67 5.14 3.00 1.18
N LEU A 68 4.13 2.15 1.07
CA LEU A 68 4.07 1.18 -0.02
C LEU A 68 3.91 1.87 -1.38
N ILE A 69 3.04 2.87 -1.45
CA ILE A 69 2.85 3.63 -2.68
C ILE A 69 4.17 4.25 -3.11
N LEU A 70 4.89 4.87 -2.17
CA LEU A 70 6.17 5.48 -2.49
C LEU A 70 7.17 4.45 -3.01
N PHE A 71 7.24 3.29 -2.36
CA PHE A 71 8.16 2.24 -2.79
C PHE A 71 7.85 1.78 -4.21
N PHE A 72 6.59 1.46 -4.50
CA PHE A 72 6.22 0.94 -5.81
C PHE A 72 6.27 2.01 -6.89
N ASP A 73 6.03 3.26 -6.54
CA ASP A 73 6.14 4.36 -7.48
C ASP A 73 7.60 4.61 -7.86
N TYR A 74 8.50 4.49 -6.91
CA TYR A 74 9.92 4.68 -7.15
C TYR A 74 10.53 3.52 -7.94
N ASN A 75 9.99 2.32 -7.79
CA ASN A 75 10.52 1.13 -8.43
C ASN A 75 10.13 1.11 -9.91
N LYS A 76 11.10 1.03 -10.79
CA LYS A 76 10.85 1.13 -12.24
C LYS A 76 9.94 0.03 -12.76
N SER A 77 10.01 -1.17 -12.16
CA SER A 77 9.21 -2.30 -12.61
C SER A 77 7.72 -2.16 -12.26
N THR A 78 7.40 -1.40 -11.21
CA THR A 78 6.02 -1.29 -10.73
C THR A 78 5.41 0.09 -10.90
N HIS A 79 6.22 1.09 -11.27
CA HIS A 79 5.75 2.46 -11.37
C HIS A 79 4.48 2.60 -12.22
N SER A 80 4.47 1.99 -13.40
CA SER A 80 3.32 2.12 -14.30
C SER A 80 2.10 1.35 -13.81
N MET A 81 2.29 0.33 -12.97
CA MET A 81 1.18 -0.46 -12.46
C MET A 81 0.29 0.35 -11.53
N LEU A 82 0.84 1.36 -10.86
CA LEU A 82 0.06 2.16 -9.91
C LEU A 82 -1.04 2.97 -10.59
N ARG A 83 -0.88 3.25 -11.88
CA ARG A 83 -1.88 4.02 -12.60
C ARG A 83 -3.20 3.28 -12.77
N ASN A 84 -3.18 1.96 -12.56
CA ASN A 84 -4.36 1.13 -12.74
C ASN A 84 -5.03 0.77 -11.41
N LEU A 85 -4.57 1.35 -10.31
CA LEU A 85 -5.18 1.09 -9.01
C LEU A 85 -6.50 1.82 -8.82
#